data_62340b5e1113d8a5aa0e0bc5d5999186
#
_entry.id   62340b5e1113d8a5aa0e0bc5d5999186
#
_cell.length_a   1.000
_cell.length_b   1.000
_cell.length_c   1.000
_cell.angle_alpha   90.00
_cell.angle_beta   90.00
_cell.angle_gamma   90.00
#
_symmetry.space_group_name_H-M   'P 1'
#
loop_
_entity.id
_entity.type
_entity.pdbx_description
1 polymer ?
#
loop_
_entity_poly.entity_id
_entity_poly.type
_entity_poly.pdbx_seq_one_letter_code
_entity_poly.pdbx_strand_id
1 'polypeptide(L)'
;MSKNLEYVPPYVWKWEEENGGEFSKINRPTSGQTHEQALPVGKHPLQLYSLATPNGVKVTIFLEELLAGGYMGAEYDAWLIKINGTQFSSGFVDINPNSKIPALVDHTTKRPTRVFESGAILLYLAEKFNFMIPADHSKRAECLSWLFWQIGSAP
;
A
#
# COMPACT_ATOMS: atom_id res chain seq x y z
N MET A 1 -36.76 -6.93 25.42
CA MET A 1 -36.73 -5.44 25.25
C MET A 1 -35.30 -4.99 25.44
N SER A 2 -34.56 -4.72 24.36
CA SER A 2 -33.24 -4.14 24.44
C SER A 2 -33.37 -2.69 24.86
N LYS A 3 -32.80 -2.33 26.02
CA LYS A 3 -32.64 -0.92 26.39
C LYS A 3 -31.73 -0.28 25.34
N ASN A 4 -32.27 0.58 24.49
CA ASN A 4 -31.46 1.54 23.74
C ASN A 4 -30.74 2.41 24.77
N LEU A 5 -29.52 2.02 25.11
CA LEU A 5 -28.63 2.90 25.84
C LEU A 5 -28.24 4.02 24.88
N GLU A 6 -28.76 5.20 25.11
CA GLU A 6 -28.41 6.40 24.39
C GLU A 6 -26.89 6.64 24.59
N TYR A 7 -26.13 6.60 23.49
CA TYR A 7 -24.69 6.86 23.52
C TYR A 7 -24.43 8.34 23.88
N VAL A 8 -23.78 8.55 25.02
CA VAL A 8 -23.33 9.88 25.42
C VAL A 8 -21.83 9.98 25.10
N PRO A 9 -21.42 10.83 24.14
CA PRO A 9 -20.01 10.97 23.80
C PRO A 9 -19.23 11.54 24.99
N PRO A 10 -17.99 11.04 25.26
CA PRO A 10 -17.17 11.60 26.31
C PRO A 10 -16.72 13.02 25.95
N TYR A 11 -16.52 13.87 26.97
CA TYR A 11 -16.03 15.25 26.78
C TYR A 11 -14.67 15.31 26.05
N VAL A 12 -13.79 14.34 26.32
CA VAL A 12 -12.54 14.12 25.61
C VAL A 12 -12.53 12.67 25.12
N TRP A 13 -12.57 12.49 23.81
CA TRP A 13 -12.46 11.15 23.23
C TRP A 13 -11.05 10.58 23.42
N LYS A 14 -10.98 9.34 23.90
CA LYS A 14 -9.74 8.57 23.97
C LYS A 14 -9.87 7.34 23.11
N TRP A 15 -8.83 7.04 22.36
CA TRP A 15 -8.78 5.82 21.58
C TRP A 15 -8.55 4.62 22.52
N GLU A 16 -9.35 3.59 22.32
CA GLU A 16 -9.22 2.29 22.97
C GLU A 16 -9.29 1.22 21.90
N GLU A 17 -8.39 0.24 21.96
CA GLU A 17 -8.29 -0.83 20.94
C GLU A 17 -9.59 -1.62 20.79
N GLU A 18 -10.34 -1.77 21.88
CA GLU A 18 -11.59 -2.54 21.92
C GLU A 18 -12.79 -1.78 21.33
N ASN A 19 -12.69 -0.49 21.11
CA ASN A 19 -13.80 0.36 20.67
C ASN A 19 -14.02 0.38 19.14
N GLY A 20 -13.26 -0.36 18.37
CA GLY A 20 -13.34 -0.36 16.89
C GLY A 20 -13.95 -1.61 16.28
N GLY A 21 -14.40 -2.58 17.06
CA GLY A 21 -14.93 -3.85 16.56
C GLY A 21 -13.86 -4.66 15.82
N GLU A 22 -14.28 -5.44 14.82
CA GLU A 22 -13.41 -6.32 14.04
C GLU A 22 -12.24 -5.60 13.35
N PHE A 23 -12.44 -4.34 12.99
CA PHE A 23 -11.46 -3.53 12.25
C PHE A 23 -10.64 -2.58 13.14
N SER A 24 -10.74 -2.66 14.46
CA SER A 24 -10.02 -1.79 15.40
C SER A 24 -8.51 -1.78 15.21
N LYS A 25 -7.94 -2.92 14.79
CA LYS A 25 -6.50 -3.11 14.60
C LYS A 25 -5.96 -2.65 13.24
N ILE A 26 -6.83 -2.24 12.32
CA ILE A 26 -6.42 -1.78 10.97
C ILE A 26 -5.86 -0.37 11.02
N ASN A 27 -6.39 0.47 11.91
CA ASN A 27 -6.01 1.87 12.07
C ASN A 27 -5.65 2.18 13.51
N ARG A 28 -4.78 3.18 13.68
CA ARG A 28 -4.43 3.74 14.98
C ARG A 28 -4.43 5.26 14.92
N PRO A 29 -4.77 5.97 15.99
CA PRO A 29 -4.71 7.42 16.04
C PRO A 29 -3.28 7.96 16.20
N THR A 30 -2.31 7.08 16.53
CA THR A 30 -0.90 7.44 16.71
C THR A 30 -0.06 6.85 15.59
N SER A 31 0.91 7.61 15.09
CA SER A 31 1.90 7.15 14.12
C SER A 31 3.04 6.38 14.78
N GLY A 32 3.89 5.77 13.97
CA GLY A 32 5.10 5.06 14.40
C GLY A 32 4.89 3.57 14.61
N GLN A 33 5.98 2.89 14.93
CA GLN A 33 6.00 1.45 15.13
C GLN A 33 5.43 1.02 16.48
N THR A 34 4.93 -0.21 16.57
CA THR A 34 4.53 -0.85 17.83
C THR A 34 5.53 -1.88 18.30
N HIS A 35 6.32 -2.44 17.39
CA HIS A 35 7.26 -3.52 17.67
C HIS A 35 8.38 -3.56 16.63
N GLU A 36 9.50 -4.12 17.03
CA GLU A 36 10.65 -4.33 16.18
C GLU A 36 10.47 -5.60 15.32
N GLN A 37 10.49 -5.43 14.02
CA GLN A 37 10.49 -6.52 13.05
C GLN A 37 11.06 -6.02 11.73
N ALA A 38 12.19 -6.58 11.31
CA ALA A 38 12.75 -6.29 9.99
C ALA A 38 11.88 -6.89 8.87
N LEU A 39 11.85 -6.24 7.73
CA LEU A 39 11.23 -6.79 6.54
C LEU A 39 12.16 -7.82 5.87
N PRO A 40 11.61 -8.92 5.34
CA PRO A 40 12.38 -9.82 4.49
C PRO A 40 12.75 -9.13 3.18
N VAL A 41 13.93 -9.49 2.64
CA VAL A 41 14.40 -9.04 1.33
C VAL A 41 14.80 -10.27 0.54
N GLY A 42 14.29 -10.42 -0.67
CA GLY A 42 14.57 -11.53 -1.55
C GLY A 42 15.70 -11.25 -2.55
N LYS A 43 15.69 -11.98 -3.65
CA LYS A 43 16.75 -11.93 -4.67
C LYS A 43 16.53 -10.88 -5.75
N HIS A 44 15.28 -10.49 -5.99
CA HIS A 44 14.95 -9.52 -7.04
C HIS A 44 15.06 -8.08 -6.53
N PRO A 45 15.36 -7.11 -7.41
CA PRO A 45 15.48 -5.74 -6.97
C PRO A 45 14.15 -5.09 -6.57
N LEU A 46 13.02 -5.56 -7.10
CA LEU A 46 11.70 -5.08 -6.70
C LEU A 46 11.17 -5.93 -5.55
N GLN A 47 10.84 -5.30 -4.44
CA GLN A 47 10.33 -5.96 -3.24
C GLN A 47 8.92 -5.41 -2.95
N LEU A 48 7.89 -6.24 -3.16
CA LEU A 48 6.49 -5.89 -2.90
C LEU A 48 6.05 -6.40 -1.53
N TYR A 49 5.60 -5.51 -0.68
CA TYR A 49 5.03 -5.82 0.64
C TYR A 49 3.53 -5.56 0.61
N SER A 50 2.73 -6.62 0.62
CA SER A 50 1.31 -6.51 0.29
C SER A 50 0.46 -7.61 0.95
N LEU A 51 -0.83 -7.55 0.70
CA LEU A 51 -1.84 -8.57 1.00
C LEU A 51 -2.86 -8.57 -0.16
N ALA A 52 -3.55 -9.69 -0.39
CA ALA A 52 -4.58 -9.83 -1.41
C ALA A 52 -5.85 -9.04 -1.05
N THR A 53 -5.71 -7.73 -0.93
CA THR A 53 -6.78 -6.73 -0.82
C THR A 53 -6.99 -6.06 -2.17
N PRO A 54 -8.11 -5.38 -2.43
CA PRO A 54 -8.32 -4.66 -3.70
C PRO A 54 -7.14 -3.76 -4.10
N ASN A 55 -6.54 -3.05 -3.14
CA ASN A 55 -5.38 -2.20 -3.42
C ASN A 55 -4.08 -2.98 -3.67
N GLY A 56 -3.86 -4.09 -2.96
CA GLY A 56 -2.69 -4.94 -3.16
C GLY A 56 -2.70 -5.65 -4.51
N VAL A 57 -3.87 -6.16 -4.90
CA VAL A 57 -4.06 -6.90 -6.17
C VAL A 57 -3.76 -6.03 -7.40
N LYS A 58 -4.06 -4.72 -7.37
CA LYS A 58 -3.74 -3.79 -8.47
C LYS A 58 -2.26 -3.82 -8.82
N VAL A 59 -1.39 -3.77 -7.81
CA VAL A 59 0.06 -3.75 -8.01
C VAL A 59 0.55 -5.10 -8.51
N THR A 60 0.03 -6.20 -7.96
CA THR A 60 0.37 -7.55 -8.44
C THR A 60 -0.02 -7.74 -9.90
N ILE A 61 -1.24 -7.35 -10.29
CA ILE A 61 -1.69 -7.41 -11.69
C ILE A 61 -0.72 -6.64 -12.59
N PHE A 62 -0.35 -5.41 -12.22
CA PHE A 62 0.54 -4.60 -13.06
C PHE A 62 1.93 -5.22 -13.22
N LEU A 63 2.50 -5.79 -12.16
CA LEU A 63 3.79 -6.49 -12.21
C LEU A 63 3.70 -7.75 -13.09
N GLU A 64 2.63 -8.52 -12.98
CA GLU A 64 2.41 -9.70 -13.83
C GLU A 64 2.22 -9.33 -15.31
N GLU A 65 1.54 -8.21 -15.61
CA GLU A 65 1.42 -7.68 -16.98
C GLU A 65 2.79 -7.26 -17.55
N LEU A 66 3.67 -6.66 -16.72
CA LEU A 66 5.04 -6.36 -17.13
C LEU A 66 5.82 -7.63 -17.45
N LEU A 67 5.72 -8.65 -16.61
CA LEU A 67 6.39 -9.94 -16.84
C LEU A 67 5.86 -10.65 -18.08
N ALA A 68 4.55 -10.68 -18.27
CA ALA A 68 3.91 -11.24 -19.47
C ALA A 68 4.30 -10.49 -20.73
N GLY A 69 4.52 -9.18 -20.63
CA GLY A 69 5.03 -8.33 -21.71
C GLY A 69 6.55 -8.48 -21.97
N GLY A 70 7.26 -9.29 -21.18
CA GLY A 70 8.70 -9.54 -21.34
C GLY A 70 9.60 -8.39 -20.88
N TYR A 71 9.12 -7.54 -19.99
CA TYR A 71 9.92 -6.44 -19.43
C TYR A 71 10.97 -6.95 -18.46
N MET A 72 12.23 -6.98 -18.92
CA MET A 72 13.36 -7.39 -18.10
C MET A 72 13.56 -6.43 -16.92
N GLY A 73 13.79 -6.99 -15.74
CA GLY A 73 13.94 -6.23 -14.50
C GLY A 73 12.62 -5.93 -13.79
N ALA A 74 11.49 -6.47 -14.29
CA ALA A 74 10.21 -6.43 -13.62
C ALA A 74 10.00 -7.58 -12.62
N GLU A 75 10.95 -8.51 -12.55
CA GLU A 75 10.94 -9.61 -11.59
C GLU A 75 10.94 -9.04 -10.16
N TYR A 76 10.10 -9.59 -9.32
CA TYR A 76 9.88 -9.11 -7.97
C TYR A 76 9.76 -10.24 -6.95
N ASP A 77 10.02 -9.94 -5.69
CA ASP A 77 9.66 -10.78 -4.56
C ASP A 77 8.44 -10.18 -3.85
N ALA A 78 7.46 -11.01 -3.51
CA ALA A 78 6.24 -10.60 -2.82
C ALA A 78 6.22 -11.13 -1.38
N TRP A 79 5.97 -10.23 -0.42
CA TRP A 79 5.97 -10.51 1.00
C TRP A 79 4.61 -10.19 1.60
N LEU A 80 4.07 -11.15 2.33
CA LEU A 80 2.78 -11.01 2.97
C LEU A 80 2.88 -10.13 4.22
N ILE A 81 2.16 -9.00 4.21
CA ILE A 81 1.98 -8.13 5.38
C ILE A 81 0.53 -8.24 5.83
N LYS A 82 0.30 -8.89 6.97
CA LYS A 82 -1.03 -9.00 7.55
C LYS A 82 -1.48 -7.68 8.16
N ILE A 83 -2.78 -7.36 8.02
CA ILE A 83 -3.38 -6.12 8.56
C ILE A 83 -3.94 -6.29 9.99
N ASN A 84 -3.35 -7.20 10.75
CA ASN A 84 -3.71 -7.52 12.14
C ASN A 84 -2.73 -6.95 13.18
N GLY A 85 -1.95 -5.94 12.78
CA GLY A 85 -0.87 -5.35 13.58
C GLY A 85 0.51 -5.45 12.95
N THR A 86 0.76 -6.41 12.06
CA THR A 86 2.06 -6.59 11.37
C THR A 86 2.46 -5.35 10.55
N GLN A 87 1.49 -4.61 10.01
CA GLN A 87 1.71 -3.35 9.30
C GLN A 87 2.28 -2.24 10.18
N PHE A 88 2.33 -2.44 11.50
CA PHE A 88 2.92 -1.48 12.45
C PHE A 88 4.31 -1.91 12.93
N SER A 89 4.94 -2.87 12.27
CA SER A 89 6.33 -3.23 12.56
C SER A 89 7.30 -2.12 12.14
N SER A 90 8.47 -2.05 12.79
CA SER A 90 9.50 -1.04 12.49
C SER A 90 9.88 -1.03 11.02
N GLY A 91 10.18 -2.19 10.44
CA GLY A 91 10.58 -2.28 9.05
C GLY A 91 9.48 -1.86 8.06
N PHE A 92 8.20 -2.14 8.36
CA PHE A 92 7.12 -1.70 7.46
C PHE A 92 6.84 -0.20 7.62
N VAL A 93 6.87 0.34 8.83
CA VAL A 93 6.72 1.78 9.08
C VAL A 93 7.84 2.59 8.41
N ASP A 94 9.06 2.07 8.35
CA ASP A 94 10.18 2.72 7.66
C ASP A 94 9.93 2.88 6.16
N ILE A 95 9.27 1.93 5.52
CA ILE A 95 8.97 2.04 4.09
C ILE A 95 7.62 2.73 3.81
N ASN A 96 6.66 2.63 4.74
CA ASN A 96 5.38 3.34 4.66
C ASN A 96 4.96 3.86 6.04
N PRO A 97 5.18 5.16 6.35
CA PRO A 97 4.82 5.74 7.62
C PRO A 97 3.30 5.77 7.90
N ASN A 98 2.47 5.60 6.86
CA ASN A 98 1.00 5.46 7.01
C ASN A 98 0.58 4.06 7.45
N SER A 99 1.52 3.08 7.48
CA SER A 99 1.26 1.70 7.87
C SER A 99 0.12 1.04 7.07
N LYS A 100 0.05 1.32 5.77
CA LYS A 100 -0.94 0.77 4.82
C LYS A 100 -0.26 -0.04 3.73
N ILE A 101 -0.84 -1.17 3.39
CA ILE A 101 -0.45 -1.96 2.23
C ILE A 101 -1.19 -1.45 0.97
N PRO A 102 -0.60 -1.62 -0.21
CA PRO A 102 0.75 -2.12 -0.52
C PRO A 102 1.85 -1.08 -0.33
N ALA A 103 3.10 -1.56 -0.23
CA ALA A 103 4.31 -0.76 -0.35
C ALA A 103 5.32 -1.50 -1.24
N LEU A 104 6.11 -0.76 -2.01
CA LEU A 104 7.16 -1.27 -2.90
C LEU A 104 8.50 -0.65 -2.51
N VAL A 105 9.56 -1.47 -2.52
CA VAL A 105 10.94 -0.99 -2.43
C VAL A 105 11.69 -1.42 -3.69
N ASP A 106 12.27 -0.45 -4.39
CA ASP A 106 13.09 -0.68 -5.58
C ASP A 106 14.57 -0.50 -5.24
N HIS A 107 15.32 -1.57 -5.33
CA HIS A 107 16.76 -1.64 -5.07
C HIS A 107 17.64 -1.44 -6.33
N THR A 108 17.05 -1.10 -7.49
CA THR A 108 17.84 -0.84 -8.72
C THR A 108 18.61 0.47 -8.66
N THR A 109 18.27 1.36 -7.76
CA THR A 109 18.91 2.66 -7.58
C THR A 109 19.98 2.63 -6.49
N LYS A 110 20.94 3.55 -6.53
CA LYS A 110 22.04 3.63 -5.55
C LYS A 110 21.54 3.72 -4.10
N ARG A 111 20.38 4.36 -3.89
CA ARG A 111 19.63 4.35 -2.64
C ARG A 111 18.28 3.72 -2.93
N PRO A 112 17.85 2.70 -2.19
CA PRO A 112 16.54 2.09 -2.42
C PRO A 112 15.43 3.13 -2.44
N THR A 113 14.58 3.04 -3.47
CA THR A 113 13.41 3.91 -3.60
C THR A 113 12.20 3.22 -2.99
N ARG A 114 11.64 3.80 -1.94
CA ARG A 114 10.38 3.33 -1.37
C ARG A 114 9.20 4.06 -2.01
N VAL A 115 8.18 3.30 -2.36
CA VAL A 115 6.93 3.83 -2.92
C VAL A 115 5.77 3.22 -2.17
N PHE A 116 4.86 4.05 -1.68
CA PHE A 116 3.63 3.63 -1.04
C PHE A 116 2.44 4.36 -1.66
N GLU A 117 1.21 3.94 -1.37
CA GLU A 117 -0.03 4.20 -2.09
C GLU A 117 -0.09 3.44 -3.42
N SER A 118 -1.14 2.62 -3.60
CA SER A 118 -1.26 1.74 -4.77
C SER A 118 -1.19 2.51 -6.10
N GLY A 119 -1.83 3.69 -6.19
CA GLY A 119 -1.77 4.54 -7.38
C GLY A 119 -0.38 5.09 -7.66
N ALA A 120 0.36 5.46 -6.62
CA ALA A 120 1.74 5.94 -6.78
C ALA A 120 2.68 4.81 -7.22
N ILE A 121 2.46 3.58 -6.72
CA ILE A 121 3.22 2.40 -7.14
C ILE A 121 2.94 2.09 -8.62
N LEU A 122 1.67 2.10 -9.05
CA LEU A 122 1.30 1.90 -10.45
C LEU A 122 1.96 2.94 -11.35
N LEU A 123 1.90 4.22 -10.98
CA LEU A 123 2.52 5.31 -11.75
C LEU A 123 4.04 5.15 -11.80
N TYR A 124 4.69 4.86 -10.67
CA TYR A 124 6.13 4.63 -10.60
C TYR A 124 6.60 3.51 -11.53
N LEU A 125 5.91 2.36 -11.50
CA LEU A 125 6.21 1.22 -12.35
C LEU A 125 5.95 1.54 -13.83
N ALA A 126 4.84 2.23 -14.14
CA ALA A 126 4.51 2.64 -15.49
C ALA A 126 5.58 3.55 -16.10
N GLU A 127 6.10 4.50 -15.32
CA GLU A 127 7.18 5.39 -15.74
C GLU A 127 8.52 4.66 -15.85
N LYS A 128 8.86 3.81 -14.87
CA LYS A 128 10.10 3.03 -14.85
C LYS A 128 10.25 2.15 -16.08
N PHE A 129 9.18 1.49 -16.48
CA PHE A 129 9.17 0.56 -17.61
C PHE A 129 8.62 1.17 -18.91
N ASN A 130 8.20 2.43 -18.89
CA ASN A 130 7.52 3.10 -20.01
C ASN A 130 6.37 2.26 -20.56
N PHE A 131 5.52 1.75 -19.66
CA PHE A 131 4.45 0.81 -19.94
C PHE A 131 3.10 1.33 -19.46
N MET A 132 2.05 1.19 -20.28
CA MET A 132 0.68 1.62 -19.98
C MET A 132 0.53 3.09 -19.58
N ILE A 133 1.49 3.94 -19.94
CA ILE A 133 1.43 5.37 -19.68
C ILE A 133 1.68 6.15 -20.97
N PRO A 134 0.75 7.02 -21.42
CA PRO A 134 0.93 7.80 -22.62
C PRO A 134 2.08 8.83 -22.52
N ALA A 135 2.88 8.97 -23.57
CA ALA A 135 3.87 10.02 -23.69
C ALA A 135 3.25 11.38 -24.04
N ASP A 136 2.14 11.38 -24.77
CA ASP A 136 1.38 12.59 -25.11
C ASP A 136 0.77 13.22 -23.84
N HIS A 137 0.94 14.52 -23.68
CA HIS A 137 0.55 15.23 -22.45
C HIS A 137 -0.95 15.18 -22.18
N SER A 138 -1.80 15.33 -23.21
CA SER A 138 -3.24 15.32 -23.04
C SER A 138 -3.76 13.92 -22.67
N LYS A 139 -3.27 12.90 -23.38
CA LYS A 139 -3.62 11.50 -23.09
C LYS A 139 -3.10 11.06 -21.73
N ARG A 140 -1.92 11.55 -21.34
CA ARG A 140 -1.37 11.29 -20.00
C ARG A 140 -2.24 11.91 -18.91
N ALA A 141 -2.72 13.14 -19.10
CA ALA A 141 -3.61 13.79 -18.15
C ALA A 141 -4.92 13.02 -17.99
N GLU A 142 -5.50 12.54 -19.09
CA GLU A 142 -6.68 11.68 -19.04
C GLU A 142 -6.41 10.35 -18.33
N CYS A 143 -5.30 9.68 -18.64
CA CYS A 143 -4.88 8.43 -17.98
C CYS A 143 -4.74 8.63 -16.47
N LEU A 144 -4.10 9.71 -16.02
CA LEU A 144 -3.95 10.04 -14.60
C LEU A 144 -5.31 10.37 -13.96
N SER A 145 -6.22 11.04 -14.66
CA SER A 145 -7.57 11.30 -14.16
C SER A 145 -8.32 10.01 -13.84
N TRP A 146 -8.23 9.02 -14.72
CA TRP A 146 -8.82 7.70 -14.49
C TRP A 146 -8.12 6.92 -13.37
N LEU A 147 -6.79 7.03 -13.27
CA LEU A 147 -6.06 6.43 -12.16
C LEU A 147 -6.51 7.00 -10.82
N PHE A 148 -6.60 8.33 -10.69
CA PHE A 148 -7.03 8.97 -9.45
C PHE A 148 -8.51 8.71 -9.14
N TRP A 149 -9.36 8.66 -10.16
CA TRP A 149 -10.76 8.24 -9.98
C TRP A 149 -10.84 6.82 -9.40
N GLN A 150 -10.08 5.89 -9.96
CA GLN A 150 -10.07 4.50 -9.48
C GLN A 150 -9.58 4.41 -8.03
N ILE A 151 -8.55 5.17 -7.66
CA ILE A 151 -7.99 5.16 -6.29
C ILE A 151 -8.96 5.79 -5.28
N GLY A 152 -9.64 6.85 -5.65
CA GLY A 152 -10.51 7.61 -4.74
C GLY A 152 -11.97 7.20 -4.72
N SER A 153 -12.47 6.56 -5.76
CA SER A 153 -13.91 6.35 -5.97
C SER A 153 -14.32 4.92 -6.30
N ALA A 154 -13.39 4.11 -6.80
CA ALA A 154 -13.65 2.71 -7.15
C ALA A 154 -12.74 1.81 -6.31
N PRO A 155 -13.26 1.14 -5.29
CA PRO A 155 -12.51 0.23 -4.42
C PRO A 155 -11.98 -1.01 -5.15
#